data_ec58c1d6c98f37b674b5ada211423215
#
_entry.id   ec58c1d6c98f37b674b5ada211423215
#
_cell.length_a   1.000
_cell.length_b   1.000
_cell.length_c   1.000
_cell.angle_alpha   90.00
_cell.angle_beta   90.00
_cell.angle_gamma   90.00
#
_symmetry.space_group_name_H-M   'P 1'
#
loop_
_entity.id
_entity.type
_entity.pdbx_description
1 polymer ?
#
loop_
_entity_poly.entity_id
_entity_poly.type
_entity_poly.pdbx_seq_one_letter_code
_entity_poly.pdbx_strand_id
1 'polypeptide(L)'
;AMALAVGLNSLVSASDWPRFRGPNGSGISVDAEPTPVAWSHEKNVRWKTSLPGAGVSSPIVVGDRLFVTCYSGYGANFGKIEELKRHVVCVDRSSGKILWEKAVDAALPEDSYSGMGIPAHGYASHTPVSDGKCVYVFFGKSGVLAFDLDGKQIWQTGVGTESDSRRWGSAS
;
A
#
# COMPACT_ATOMS: atom_id res chain seq x y z
N ALA A 1 -22.14 -44.65 -24.74
CA ALA A 1 -21.39 -44.05 -23.63
C ALA A 1 -21.04 -42.63 -24.04
N MET A 2 -21.65 -41.68 -23.39
CA MET A 2 -21.45 -40.23 -23.66
C MET A 2 -20.45 -39.72 -22.61
N ALA A 3 -19.23 -39.36 -23.07
CA ALA A 3 -18.20 -38.82 -22.20
C ALA A 3 -18.48 -37.34 -21.94
N LEU A 4 -18.76 -37.00 -20.68
CA LEU A 4 -18.90 -35.61 -20.24
C LEU A 4 -17.49 -35.02 -20.06
N ALA A 5 -17.05 -34.17 -20.96
CA ALA A 5 -15.82 -33.40 -20.79
C ALA A 5 -16.08 -32.27 -19.80
N VAL A 6 -15.65 -32.45 -18.56
CA VAL A 6 -15.59 -31.36 -17.57
C VAL A 6 -14.41 -30.46 -17.97
N GLY A 7 -14.72 -29.33 -18.60
CA GLY A 7 -13.76 -28.30 -18.85
C GLY A 7 -13.27 -27.72 -17.53
N LEU A 8 -12.02 -27.98 -17.16
CA LEU A 8 -11.32 -27.25 -16.10
C LEU A 8 -11.14 -25.81 -16.59
N ASN A 9 -12.01 -24.89 -16.16
CA ASN A 9 -11.74 -23.48 -16.24
C ASN A 9 -10.53 -23.18 -15.35
N SER A 10 -9.36 -23.11 -15.93
CA SER A 10 -8.19 -22.53 -15.27
C SER A 10 -8.55 -21.07 -14.96
N LEU A 11 -8.82 -20.77 -13.70
CA LEU A 11 -8.86 -19.39 -13.24
C LEU A 11 -7.46 -18.82 -13.46
N VAL A 12 -7.29 -18.04 -14.51
CA VAL A 12 -6.07 -17.28 -14.74
C VAL A 12 -5.99 -16.27 -13.58
N SER A 13 -5.20 -16.59 -12.58
CA SER A 13 -4.86 -15.65 -11.52
C SER A 13 -3.82 -14.70 -12.10
N ALA A 14 -4.13 -13.41 -12.12
CA ALA A 14 -3.15 -12.42 -12.52
C ALA A 14 -1.95 -12.46 -11.57
N SER A 15 -0.75 -12.22 -12.09
CA SER A 15 0.52 -12.34 -11.39
C SER A 15 0.60 -11.42 -10.16
N ASP A 16 1.41 -11.82 -9.20
CA ASP A 16 1.74 -11.00 -8.05
C ASP A 16 2.50 -9.73 -8.49
N TRP A 17 2.26 -8.66 -7.74
CA TRP A 17 2.92 -7.37 -7.91
C TRP A 17 3.51 -6.92 -6.57
N PRO A 18 4.60 -7.59 -6.08
CA PRO A 18 4.99 -7.57 -4.68
C PRO A 18 5.78 -6.32 -4.26
N ARG A 19 6.03 -5.38 -5.17
CA ARG A 19 6.78 -4.14 -4.90
C ARG A 19 6.49 -3.07 -5.95
N PHE A 20 7.00 -1.86 -5.73
CA PHE A 20 6.96 -0.79 -6.71
C PHE A 20 7.52 -1.25 -8.06
N ARG A 21 6.77 -0.99 -9.14
CA ARG A 21 7.08 -1.40 -10.51
C ARG A 21 7.16 -2.92 -10.76
N GLY A 22 6.54 -3.71 -9.87
CA GLY A 22 6.36 -5.15 -10.06
C GLY A 22 7.58 -6.01 -9.75
N PRO A 23 7.50 -7.33 -10.01
CA PRO A 23 8.46 -8.31 -9.55
C PRO A 23 9.89 -8.06 -10.07
N ASN A 24 10.03 -7.56 -11.29
CA ASN A 24 11.31 -7.26 -11.95
C ASN A 24 11.68 -5.76 -11.93
N GLY A 25 10.84 -4.89 -11.35
CA GLY A 25 11.05 -3.45 -11.30
C GLY A 25 10.89 -2.72 -12.64
N SER A 26 10.42 -3.39 -13.68
CA SER A 26 10.25 -2.77 -15.02
C SER A 26 8.98 -1.93 -15.16
N GLY A 27 7.98 -2.17 -14.31
CA GLY A 27 6.65 -1.57 -14.45
C GLY A 27 5.79 -2.21 -15.54
N ILE A 28 6.20 -3.36 -16.05
CA ILE A 28 5.52 -4.09 -17.11
C ILE A 28 4.96 -5.39 -16.55
N SER A 29 3.64 -5.60 -16.70
CA SER A 29 3.02 -6.88 -16.35
C SER A 29 3.37 -7.93 -17.41
N VAL A 30 3.55 -9.17 -16.94
CA VAL A 30 3.70 -10.35 -17.79
C VAL A 30 2.34 -10.99 -18.12
N ASP A 31 1.26 -10.50 -17.51
CA ASP A 31 -0.08 -11.00 -17.78
C ASP A 31 -0.51 -10.64 -19.21
N ALA A 32 -1.01 -11.63 -19.95
CA ALA A 32 -1.42 -11.47 -21.33
C ALA A 32 -2.86 -10.93 -21.51
N GLU A 33 -3.60 -10.80 -20.39
CA GLU A 33 -4.99 -10.33 -20.42
C GLU A 33 -5.08 -8.87 -20.85
N PRO A 34 -6.00 -8.53 -21.76
CA PRO A 34 -6.18 -7.16 -22.22
C PRO A 34 -6.65 -6.27 -21.07
N THR A 35 -5.95 -5.15 -20.86
CA THR A 35 -6.36 -4.15 -19.90
C THR A 35 -7.38 -3.19 -20.48
N PRO A 36 -8.34 -2.69 -19.69
CA PRO A 36 -9.25 -1.66 -20.15
C PRO A 36 -8.49 -0.40 -20.57
N VAL A 37 -8.80 0.12 -21.75
CA VAL A 37 -8.25 1.40 -22.26
C VAL A 37 -9.13 2.61 -21.91
N ALA A 38 -10.30 2.38 -21.35
CA ALA A 38 -11.22 3.42 -20.89
C ALA A 38 -11.97 2.94 -19.65
N TRP A 39 -12.13 3.84 -18.68
CA TRP A 39 -12.92 3.60 -17.46
C TRP A 39 -13.63 4.88 -17.00
N SER A 40 -14.72 4.70 -16.25
CA SER A 40 -15.47 5.77 -15.61
C SER A 40 -16.03 5.26 -14.28
N HIS A 41 -16.81 6.07 -13.57
CA HIS A 41 -17.46 5.64 -12.33
C HIS A 41 -18.35 4.39 -12.50
N GLU A 42 -18.86 4.14 -13.72
CA GLU A 42 -19.80 3.06 -14.02
C GLU A 42 -19.23 2.01 -14.98
N LYS A 43 -18.03 2.26 -15.55
CA LYS A 43 -17.44 1.40 -16.56
C LYS A 43 -16.05 0.93 -16.17
N ASN A 44 -15.85 -0.39 -16.21
CA ASN A 44 -14.55 -1.03 -15.94
C ASN A 44 -14.00 -0.76 -14.52
N VAL A 45 -14.85 -0.37 -13.58
CA VAL A 45 -14.53 -0.30 -12.15
C VAL A 45 -15.20 -1.49 -11.45
N ARG A 46 -14.40 -2.40 -10.91
CA ARG A 46 -14.90 -3.58 -10.23
C ARG A 46 -15.40 -3.26 -8.82
N TRP A 47 -14.65 -2.47 -8.11
CA TRP A 47 -14.97 -1.99 -6.75
C TRP A 47 -14.22 -0.69 -6.42
N LYS A 48 -14.65 -0.04 -5.36
CA LYS A 48 -13.98 1.12 -4.76
C LYS A 48 -13.95 0.94 -3.25
N THR A 49 -12.86 1.30 -2.63
CA THR A 49 -12.68 1.19 -1.18
C THR A 49 -12.17 2.50 -0.62
N SER A 50 -12.86 3.01 0.40
CA SER A 50 -12.38 4.17 1.16
C SER A 50 -11.27 3.72 2.10
N LEU A 51 -10.14 4.41 2.07
CA LEU A 51 -9.03 4.20 2.99
C LEU A 51 -9.16 5.11 4.22
N PRO A 52 -8.49 4.78 5.35
CA PRO A 52 -8.52 5.58 6.58
C PRO A 52 -8.01 7.01 6.42
N GLY A 53 -7.24 7.28 5.38
CA GLY A 53 -6.68 8.60 5.15
C GLY A 53 -6.01 8.76 3.80
N ALA A 54 -5.22 9.80 3.65
CA ALA A 54 -4.50 10.15 2.43
C ALA A 54 -3.22 9.35 2.25
N GLY A 55 -2.71 9.27 1.03
CA GLY A 55 -1.42 8.65 0.71
C GLY A 55 -1.16 8.66 -0.78
N VAL A 56 0.10 8.47 -1.15
CA VAL A 56 0.54 8.41 -2.56
C VAL A 56 1.36 7.13 -2.85
N SER A 57 1.34 6.16 -1.92
CA SER A 57 1.98 4.87 -2.14
C SER A 57 1.31 4.09 -3.26
N SER A 58 2.09 3.33 -4.02
CA SER A 58 1.53 2.36 -4.96
C SER A 58 1.03 1.13 -4.19
N PRO A 59 -0.14 0.57 -4.54
CA PRO A 59 -0.56 -0.70 -3.98
C PRO A 59 0.33 -1.84 -4.51
N ILE A 60 0.51 -2.88 -3.68
CA ILE A 60 1.13 -4.14 -4.08
C ILE A 60 0.10 -5.27 -4.02
N VAL A 61 0.34 -6.33 -4.76
CA VAL A 61 -0.55 -7.51 -4.83
C VAL A 61 0.24 -8.77 -4.50
N VAL A 62 -0.29 -9.57 -3.58
CA VAL A 62 0.26 -10.87 -3.18
C VAL A 62 -0.91 -11.84 -3.06
N GLY A 63 -1.04 -12.76 -4.00
CA GLY A 63 -2.18 -13.66 -4.11
C GLY A 63 -3.50 -12.88 -4.21
N ASP A 64 -4.42 -13.19 -3.30
CA ASP A 64 -5.75 -12.55 -3.25
C ASP A 64 -5.78 -11.27 -2.38
N ARG A 65 -4.64 -10.74 -2.01
CA ARG A 65 -4.50 -9.58 -1.12
C ARG A 65 -3.83 -8.42 -1.82
N LEU A 66 -4.32 -7.23 -1.53
CA LEU A 66 -3.74 -5.96 -1.95
C LEU A 66 -3.34 -5.19 -0.70
N PHE A 67 -2.14 -4.65 -0.68
CA PHE A 67 -1.63 -3.85 0.43
C PHE A 67 -1.30 -2.44 -0.05
N VAL A 68 -1.71 -1.47 0.77
CA VAL A 68 -1.46 -0.05 0.51
C VAL A 68 -1.21 0.67 1.81
N THR A 69 -0.44 1.76 1.79
CA THR A 69 -0.23 2.62 2.94
C THR A 69 -0.96 3.95 2.79
N CYS A 70 -1.42 4.49 3.90
CA CYS A 70 -2.01 5.82 4.00
C CYS A 70 -1.69 6.44 5.38
N TYR A 71 -2.08 7.69 5.60
CA TYR A 71 -1.89 8.37 6.88
C TYR A 71 -3.13 9.18 7.26
N SER A 72 -3.31 9.42 8.55
CA SER A 72 -4.42 10.20 9.11
C SER A 72 -3.98 11.02 10.32
N GLY A 73 -4.90 11.81 10.87
CA GLY A 73 -4.74 12.53 12.12
C GLY A 73 -4.05 13.89 11.98
N TYR A 74 -3.18 14.09 11.00
CA TYR A 74 -2.48 15.34 10.79
C TYR A 74 -2.26 15.64 9.30
N GLY A 75 -2.40 16.90 8.89
CA GLY A 75 -2.22 17.33 7.50
C GLY A 75 -2.25 18.85 7.34
N ALA A 76 -2.49 19.34 6.12
CA ALA A 76 -2.39 20.74 5.76
C ALA A 76 -3.21 21.69 6.65
N ASN A 77 -4.43 21.31 7.00
CA ASN A 77 -5.39 22.19 7.71
C ASN A 77 -6.15 21.45 8.81
N PHE A 78 -5.67 20.32 9.29
CA PHE A 78 -6.35 19.50 10.29
C PHE A 78 -5.39 18.77 11.21
N GLY A 79 -5.85 18.50 12.43
CA GLY A 79 -5.17 17.70 13.44
C GLY A 79 -3.94 18.36 14.05
N LYS A 80 -3.35 17.64 14.97
CA LYS A 80 -2.07 17.96 15.58
C LYS A 80 -1.05 16.90 15.19
N ILE A 81 0.23 17.24 15.17
CA ILE A 81 1.30 16.35 14.74
C ILE A 81 1.40 15.10 15.62
N GLU A 82 1.00 15.21 16.87
CA GLU A 82 0.93 14.10 17.82
C GLU A 82 -0.18 13.09 17.49
N GLU A 83 -1.15 13.49 16.66
CA GLU A 83 -2.25 12.65 16.21
C GLU A 83 -1.94 11.89 14.92
N LEU A 84 -0.76 12.16 14.31
CA LEU A 84 -0.35 11.52 13.06
C LEU A 84 -0.23 10.01 13.23
N LYS A 85 -0.94 9.30 12.39
CA LYS A 85 -0.88 7.84 12.26
C LYS A 85 -0.58 7.45 10.82
N ARG A 86 0.24 6.43 10.67
CA ARG A 86 0.47 5.76 9.39
C ARG A 86 -0.23 4.41 9.41
N HIS A 87 -0.84 4.05 8.31
CA HIS A 87 -1.64 2.84 8.20
C HIS A 87 -1.07 1.93 7.13
N VAL A 88 -1.06 0.65 7.39
CA VAL A 88 -1.00 -0.40 6.37
C VAL A 88 -2.37 -1.06 6.31
N VAL A 89 -2.93 -1.13 5.11
CA VAL A 89 -4.28 -1.63 4.85
C VAL A 89 -4.19 -2.82 3.92
N CYS A 90 -4.79 -3.93 4.31
CA CYS A 90 -4.96 -5.11 3.48
C CYS A 90 -6.39 -5.17 2.95
N VAL A 91 -6.51 -5.33 1.65
CA VAL A 91 -7.80 -5.35 0.94
C VAL A 91 -7.91 -6.67 0.19
N ASP A 92 -9.08 -7.29 0.22
CA ASP A 92 -9.41 -8.43 -0.64
C ASP A 92 -9.44 -7.98 -2.10
N ARG A 93 -8.60 -8.57 -2.92
CA ARG A 93 -8.42 -8.21 -4.34
C ARG A 93 -9.70 -8.38 -5.15
N SER A 94 -10.54 -9.35 -4.81
CA SER A 94 -11.73 -9.70 -5.56
C SER A 94 -12.91 -8.77 -5.28
N SER A 95 -13.10 -8.40 -4.02
CA SER A 95 -14.26 -7.66 -3.54
C SER A 95 -13.98 -6.20 -3.16
N GLY A 96 -12.71 -5.85 -2.93
CA GLY A 96 -12.33 -4.53 -2.38
C GLY A 96 -12.59 -4.39 -0.88
N LYS A 97 -12.98 -5.47 -0.18
CA LYS A 97 -13.26 -5.42 1.26
C LYS A 97 -11.96 -5.30 2.04
N ILE A 98 -11.88 -4.38 2.99
CA ILE A 98 -10.76 -4.33 3.93
C ILE A 98 -10.80 -5.59 4.80
N LEU A 99 -9.71 -6.36 4.74
CA LEU A 99 -9.51 -7.57 5.55
C LEU A 99 -8.97 -7.18 6.92
N TRP A 100 -8.01 -6.28 6.95
CA TRP A 100 -7.43 -5.73 8.16
C TRP A 100 -6.76 -4.38 7.90
N GLU A 101 -6.57 -3.63 8.97
CA GLU A 101 -5.85 -2.36 9.03
C GLU A 101 -4.96 -2.34 10.26
N LYS A 102 -3.76 -1.80 10.13
CA LYS A 102 -2.85 -1.52 11.27
C LYS A 102 -2.44 -0.06 11.24
N ALA A 103 -2.78 0.64 12.32
CA ALA A 103 -2.35 2.01 12.56
C ALA A 103 -1.07 2.01 13.42
N VAL A 104 -0.11 2.82 13.03
CA VAL A 104 1.16 3.02 13.72
C VAL A 104 1.29 4.49 14.05
N ASP A 105 1.47 4.82 15.31
CA ASP A 105 1.70 6.19 15.74
C ASP A 105 3.03 6.72 15.18
N ALA A 106 3.06 7.99 14.85
CA ALA A 106 4.29 8.63 14.41
C ALA A 106 5.32 8.70 15.54
N ALA A 107 6.59 8.42 15.23
CA ALA A 107 7.69 8.67 16.15
C ALA A 107 7.95 10.18 16.24
N LEU A 108 7.83 10.75 17.42
CA LEU A 108 8.05 12.18 17.66
C LEU A 108 9.51 12.48 18.02
N PRO A 109 10.02 13.67 17.67
CA PRO A 109 9.37 14.73 16.90
C PRO A 109 9.31 14.39 15.40
N GLU A 110 8.13 14.52 14.81
CA GLU A 110 7.92 14.32 13.37
C GLU A 110 8.08 15.65 12.63
N ASP A 111 8.36 15.60 11.34
CA ASP A 111 8.48 16.77 10.50
C ASP A 111 7.10 17.41 10.23
N SER A 112 7.00 18.72 10.38
CA SER A 112 5.74 19.45 10.18
C SER A 112 5.28 19.38 8.73
N TYR A 113 3.96 19.49 8.50
CA TYR A 113 3.36 19.55 7.16
C TYR A 113 3.72 20.86 6.46
N SER A 114 4.95 20.97 6.03
CA SER A 114 5.52 22.20 5.45
C SER A 114 6.65 21.88 4.46
N GLY A 115 7.13 22.92 3.76
CA GLY A 115 8.14 22.75 2.71
C GLY A 115 7.50 22.31 1.38
N MET A 116 8.31 21.74 0.49
CA MET A 116 7.86 21.30 -0.84
C MET A 116 7.50 19.81 -0.87
N GLY A 117 8.20 18.99 -0.11
CA GLY A 117 8.07 17.53 -0.17
C GLY A 117 6.85 17.01 0.58
N ILE A 118 6.79 17.20 1.90
CA ILE A 118 5.70 16.66 2.72
C ILE A 118 4.31 17.07 2.21
N PRO A 119 4.03 18.33 1.83
CA PRO A 119 2.75 18.69 1.22
C PRO A 119 2.47 17.99 -0.11
N ALA A 120 3.50 17.61 -0.87
CA ALA A 120 3.35 16.98 -2.17
C ALA A 120 3.03 15.47 -2.06
N HIS A 121 3.61 14.77 -1.08
CA HIS A 121 3.48 13.30 -0.96
C HIS A 121 2.89 12.81 0.37
N GLY A 122 2.69 13.70 1.36
CA GLY A 122 2.20 13.34 2.69
C GLY A 122 3.17 12.48 3.51
N TYR A 123 2.64 11.73 4.46
CA TYR A 123 3.42 10.90 5.38
C TYR A 123 3.39 9.39 5.06
N ALA A 124 2.80 9.01 3.93
CA ALA A 124 2.68 7.63 3.48
C ALA A 124 2.86 7.53 1.96
N SER A 125 4.09 7.79 1.50
CA SER A 125 4.49 7.71 0.09
C SER A 125 5.20 6.41 -0.26
N HIS A 126 5.84 5.77 0.71
CA HIS A 126 6.59 4.54 0.49
C HIS A 126 5.67 3.38 0.13
N THR A 127 5.94 2.78 -1.01
CA THR A 127 5.23 1.58 -1.45
C THR A 127 5.64 0.41 -0.56
N PRO A 128 4.68 -0.38 -0.06
CA PRO A 128 4.97 -1.64 0.60
C PRO A 128 5.80 -2.58 -0.29
N VAL A 129 6.49 -3.53 0.33
CA VAL A 129 7.15 -4.62 -0.39
C VAL A 129 6.84 -5.95 0.30
N SER A 130 6.77 -7.03 -0.46
CA SER A 130 6.51 -8.36 0.08
C SER A 130 7.45 -9.41 -0.51
N ASP A 131 7.79 -10.39 0.30
CA ASP A 131 8.49 -11.63 -0.10
C ASP A 131 7.53 -12.81 -0.31
N GLY A 132 6.21 -12.55 -0.30
CA GLY A 132 5.16 -13.56 -0.38
C GLY A 132 4.74 -14.17 0.95
N LYS A 133 5.45 -13.88 2.05
CA LYS A 133 5.15 -14.35 3.42
C LYS A 133 4.87 -13.21 4.37
N CYS A 134 5.59 -12.12 4.20
CA CYS A 134 5.47 -10.90 4.99
C CYS A 134 5.28 -9.69 4.09
N VAL A 135 4.71 -8.64 4.67
CA VAL A 135 4.65 -7.30 4.10
C VAL A 135 5.52 -6.38 4.93
N TYR A 136 6.40 -5.66 4.27
CA TYR A 136 7.32 -4.70 4.87
C TYR A 136 6.89 -3.29 4.48
N VAL A 137 6.84 -2.40 5.46
CA VAL A 137 6.49 -0.99 5.26
C VAL A 137 7.55 -0.10 5.90
N PHE A 138 7.89 0.99 5.24
CA PHE A 138 8.74 2.02 5.81
C PHE A 138 7.88 3.23 6.19
N PHE A 139 7.91 3.59 7.46
CA PHE A 139 7.11 4.68 8.04
C PHE A 139 7.98 5.81 8.59
N GLY A 140 8.97 6.21 7.80
CA GLY A 140 9.84 7.33 8.13
C GLY A 140 10.54 7.13 9.49
N LYS A 141 10.41 8.09 10.39
CA LYS A 141 11.02 8.04 11.73
C LYS A 141 10.51 6.90 12.61
N SER A 142 9.32 6.37 12.33
CA SER A 142 8.82 5.15 12.99
C SER A 142 9.55 3.87 12.53
N GLY A 143 10.38 3.97 11.48
CA GLY A 143 11.25 2.89 11.01
C GLY A 143 10.59 1.95 10.02
N VAL A 144 11.15 0.74 9.94
CA VAL A 144 10.64 -0.35 9.10
C VAL A 144 9.89 -1.34 9.97
N LEU A 145 8.72 -1.75 9.49
CA LEU A 145 7.87 -2.74 10.16
C LEU A 145 7.60 -3.92 9.22
N ALA A 146 7.55 -5.11 9.80
CA ALA A 146 7.11 -6.32 9.11
C ALA A 146 5.82 -6.85 9.73
N PHE A 147 4.90 -7.21 8.86
CA PHE A 147 3.64 -7.88 9.21
C PHE A 147 3.55 -9.20 8.45
N ASP A 148 2.96 -10.23 9.05
CA ASP A 148 2.51 -11.37 8.24
C ASP A 148 1.32 -10.96 7.35
N LEU A 149 0.93 -11.86 6.45
CA LEU A 149 -0.16 -11.54 5.53
C LEU A 149 -1.52 -11.40 6.26
N ASP A 150 -1.65 -11.85 7.50
CA ASP A 150 -2.86 -11.74 8.34
C ASP A 150 -2.83 -10.49 9.25
N GLY A 151 -1.78 -9.67 9.12
CA GLY A 151 -1.67 -8.38 9.81
C GLY A 151 -1.08 -8.47 11.22
N LYS A 152 -0.51 -9.60 11.62
CA LYS A 152 0.26 -9.69 12.86
C LYS A 152 1.63 -9.05 12.65
N GLN A 153 1.96 -8.06 13.49
CA GLN A 153 3.29 -7.46 13.47
C GLN A 153 4.32 -8.48 13.95
N ILE A 154 5.36 -8.69 13.14
CA ILE A 154 6.45 -9.62 13.42
C ILE A 154 7.60 -8.90 14.12
N TRP A 155 8.00 -7.75 13.56
CA TRP A 155 9.04 -6.90 14.15
C TRP A 155 8.89 -5.45 13.67
N GLN A 156 9.61 -4.57 14.36
CA GLN A 156 9.82 -3.17 14.00
C GLN A 156 11.25 -2.78 14.34
N THR A 157 11.89 -1.99 13.50
CA THR A 157 13.24 -1.48 13.75
C THR A 157 13.34 -0.03 13.30
N GLY A 158 14.00 0.79 14.13
CA GLY A 158 14.34 2.16 13.78
C GLY A 158 15.48 2.19 12.76
N VAL A 159 15.43 3.16 11.86
CA VAL A 159 16.46 3.37 10.81
C VAL A 159 16.98 4.80 10.79
N GLY A 160 16.73 5.56 11.86
CA GLY A 160 17.10 6.96 12.02
C GLY A 160 15.89 7.84 12.23
N THR A 161 16.11 9.01 12.82
CA THR A 161 15.08 10.01 13.15
C THR A 161 15.44 11.40 12.62
N GLU A 162 16.51 11.49 11.85
CA GLU A 162 16.98 12.73 11.26
C GLU A 162 15.96 13.28 10.26
N SER A 163 15.89 14.60 10.21
CA SER A 163 15.07 15.32 9.24
C SER A 163 15.92 15.72 8.03
N ASP A 164 15.36 15.58 6.84
CA ASP A 164 15.98 16.12 5.64
C ASP A 164 16.01 17.64 5.68
N SER A 165 17.19 18.24 5.48
CA SER A 165 17.38 19.69 5.50
C SER A 165 16.55 20.42 4.44
N ARG A 166 16.18 19.76 3.35
CA ARG A 166 15.35 20.28 2.27
C ARG A 166 13.85 20.12 2.53
N ARG A 167 13.47 19.54 3.68
CA ARG A 167 12.08 19.27 4.08
C ARG A 167 11.28 18.39 3.10
N TRP A 168 11.95 17.40 2.55
CA TRP A 168 11.29 16.36 1.78
C TRP A 168 10.68 15.28 2.68
N GLY A 169 11.03 15.28 3.96
CA GLY A 169 10.65 14.21 4.88
C GLY A 169 11.27 12.88 4.46
N SER A 170 10.63 11.81 4.81
CA SER A 170 11.02 10.45 4.41
C SER A 170 10.35 10.07 3.08
N ALA A 171 10.65 10.78 2.00
CA ALA A 171 10.11 10.45 0.68
C ALA A 171 10.73 9.16 0.12
N SER A 172 9.97 8.45 -0.73
CA SER A 172 10.44 7.27 -1.48
C SER A 172 10.99 7.67 -2.83
#